data_a6b6d52e4292779f3080d680026d9c7a
#
_entry.id   a6b6d52e4292779f3080d680026d9c7a
#
_cell.length_a   1.000
_cell.length_b   1.000
_cell.length_c   1.000
_cell.angle_alpha   90.00
_cell.angle_beta   90.00
_cell.angle_gamma   90.00
#
_symmetry.space_group_name_H-M   'P 1'
#
loop_
_entity.id
_entity.type
_entity.pdbx_description
1 polymer ?
#
loop_
_entity_poly.entity_id
_entity_poly.type
_entity_poly.pdbx_seq_one_letter_code
_entity_poly.pdbx_strand_id
1 'polypeptide(L)'
;MQENKLQELLDSLSLTEKIGQLVQVPGEVLNAEGQELGVREDLGLSEELARNVGSTLNVVGAQRVRAVQKAYLERSRHKIPLLFMADIIYGFRTVFPIPLALGCSFDPQLLERLCEVTSEESVAAGAHVTFSPMVDLVRDARWGRCLESTGEDPYMNSLYAAAMVKGFQKGLGEAKPAGMASCVKHF
;
A
#
# COMPACT_ATOMS: atom_id res chain seq x y z
N MET A 1 -21.59 -18.55 -2.30
CA MET A 1 -21.32 -18.52 -3.76
C MET A 1 -19.97 -17.84 -4.10
N GLN A 2 -19.58 -16.77 -3.42
CA GLN A 2 -18.27 -16.12 -3.60
C GLN A 2 -17.11 -16.95 -3.04
N GLU A 3 -17.26 -17.54 -1.85
CA GLU A 3 -16.23 -18.38 -1.21
C GLU A 3 -15.85 -19.61 -2.05
N ASN A 4 -16.81 -20.29 -2.67
CA ASN A 4 -16.53 -21.45 -3.54
C ASN A 4 -15.66 -21.05 -4.76
N LYS A 5 -15.89 -19.88 -5.34
CA LYS A 5 -15.08 -19.40 -6.48
C LYS A 5 -13.65 -19.05 -6.07
N LEU A 6 -13.46 -18.49 -4.88
CA LEU A 6 -12.13 -18.21 -4.35
C LEU A 6 -11.38 -19.49 -4.04
N GLN A 7 -12.04 -20.50 -3.47
CA GLN A 7 -11.43 -21.81 -3.23
C GLN A 7 -11.05 -22.51 -4.53
N GLU A 8 -11.93 -22.51 -5.54
CA GLU A 8 -11.65 -23.05 -6.87
C GLU A 8 -10.43 -22.37 -7.53
N LEU A 9 -10.35 -21.03 -7.42
CA LEU A 9 -9.20 -20.27 -7.90
C LEU A 9 -7.92 -20.68 -7.16
N LEU A 10 -7.96 -20.73 -5.83
CA LEU A 10 -6.83 -21.12 -4.99
C LEU A 10 -6.35 -22.55 -5.33
N ASP A 11 -7.27 -23.47 -5.55
CA ASP A 11 -6.95 -24.86 -5.90
C ASP A 11 -6.34 -24.98 -7.31
N SER A 12 -6.69 -24.08 -8.21
CA SER A 12 -6.16 -24.03 -9.57
C SER A 12 -4.74 -23.46 -9.68
N LEU A 13 -4.26 -22.74 -8.63
CA LEU A 13 -2.92 -22.16 -8.59
C LEU A 13 -1.86 -23.23 -8.28
N SER A 14 -0.76 -23.24 -9.02
CA SER A 14 0.45 -23.97 -8.67
C SER A 14 1.10 -23.42 -7.39
N LEU A 15 2.03 -24.15 -6.80
CA LEU A 15 2.77 -23.66 -5.62
C LEU A 15 3.53 -22.38 -5.92
N THR A 16 4.19 -22.29 -7.07
CA THR A 16 4.92 -21.08 -7.51
C THR A 16 3.97 -19.90 -7.67
N GLU A 17 2.78 -20.10 -8.26
CA GLU A 17 1.77 -19.05 -8.38
C GLU A 17 1.24 -18.59 -7.02
N LYS A 18 1.03 -19.51 -6.07
CA LYS A 18 0.63 -19.18 -4.69
C LYS A 18 1.70 -18.37 -3.97
N ILE A 19 2.97 -18.78 -4.07
CA ILE A 19 4.10 -18.05 -3.49
C ILE A 19 4.20 -16.66 -4.15
N GLY A 20 4.05 -16.57 -5.47
CA GLY A 20 4.07 -15.32 -6.20
C GLY A 20 3.06 -14.30 -5.68
N GLN A 21 1.84 -14.73 -5.33
CA GLN A 21 0.82 -13.84 -4.77
C GLN A 21 1.23 -13.18 -3.44
N LEU A 22 2.19 -13.76 -2.72
CA LEU A 22 2.73 -13.21 -1.47
C LEU A 22 3.96 -12.31 -1.70
N VAL A 23 4.47 -12.26 -2.93
CA VAL A 23 5.67 -11.46 -3.27
C VAL A 23 5.27 -10.06 -3.69
N GLN A 24 5.96 -9.06 -3.16
CA GLN A 24 5.93 -7.67 -3.60
C GLN A 24 7.23 -7.34 -4.34
N VAL A 25 7.11 -6.65 -5.46
CA VAL A 25 8.26 -6.15 -6.22
C VAL A 25 8.22 -4.63 -6.35
N PRO A 26 9.40 -3.96 -6.43
CA PRO A 26 9.43 -2.53 -6.75
C PRO A 26 8.87 -2.26 -8.15
N GLY A 27 8.28 -1.08 -8.34
CA GLY A 27 7.65 -0.70 -9.60
C GLY A 27 8.58 -0.63 -10.79
N GLU A 28 9.87 -0.56 -10.56
CA GLU A 28 10.93 -0.60 -11.58
C GLU A 28 11.03 -1.98 -12.25
N VAL A 29 10.62 -3.05 -11.58
CA VAL A 29 10.56 -4.41 -12.16
C VAL A 29 9.44 -4.54 -13.17
N LEU A 30 8.36 -3.74 -13.01
CA LEU A 30 7.17 -3.76 -13.85
C LEU A 30 7.08 -2.44 -14.64
N ASN A 31 7.58 -2.40 -15.87
CA ASN A 31 7.40 -1.23 -16.73
C ASN A 31 6.00 -1.21 -17.38
N ALA A 32 5.62 -0.04 -17.94
CA ALA A 32 4.34 0.16 -18.60
C ALA A 32 4.16 -0.68 -19.88
N GLU A 33 5.24 -1.16 -20.47
CA GLU A 33 5.25 -2.06 -21.63
C GLU A 33 5.24 -3.54 -21.17
N GLY A 34 5.29 -3.76 -19.86
CA GLY A 34 5.33 -5.07 -19.25
C GLY A 34 6.64 -5.83 -19.53
N GLN A 35 7.70 -5.14 -19.98
CA GLN A 35 9.02 -5.71 -20.08
C GLN A 35 9.70 -5.59 -18.71
N GLU A 36 10.26 -6.69 -18.25
CA GLU A 36 11.01 -6.74 -17.02
C GLU A 36 12.36 -6.03 -17.24
N LEU A 37 12.63 -5.01 -16.44
CA LEU A 37 13.92 -4.32 -16.44
C LEU A 37 14.94 -5.15 -15.64
N GLY A 38 16.24 -4.94 -15.88
CA GLY A 38 17.34 -5.70 -15.30
C GLY A 38 17.42 -5.82 -13.78
N VAL A 39 16.63 -5.02 -13.04
CA VAL A 39 16.42 -5.14 -11.58
C VAL A 39 15.97 -6.54 -11.14
N ARG A 40 15.33 -7.29 -12.03
CA ARG A 40 14.91 -8.68 -11.75
C ARG A 40 16.09 -9.60 -11.47
N GLU A 41 17.17 -9.48 -12.23
CA GLU A 41 18.37 -10.30 -12.07
C GLU A 41 19.05 -10.00 -10.73
N ASP A 42 19.12 -8.71 -10.36
CA ASP A 42 19.69 -8.26 -9.09
C ASP A 42 18.90 -8.78 -7.88
N LEU A 43 17.59 -8.97 -8.03
CA LEU A 43 16.74 -9.52 -6.99
C LEU A 43 16.68 -11.06 -6.98
N GLY A 44 17.31 -11.74 -7.93
CA GLY A 44 17.27 -13.20 -8.06
C GLY A 44 15.88 -13.76 -8.37
N LEU A 45 14.98 -12.94 -8.94
CA LEU A 45 13.61 -13.36 -9.27
C LEU A 45 13.59 -14.16 -10.57
N SER A 46 13.02 -15.38 -10.51
CA SER A 46 12.74 -16.13 -11.73
C SER A 46 11.66 -15.44 -12.56
N GLU A 47 11.69 -15.64 -13.87
CA GLU A 47 10.66 -15.10 -14.77
C GLU A 47 9.25 -15.60 -14.41
N GLU A 48 9.14 -16.87 -14.03
CA GLU A 48 7.87 -17.47 -13.59
C GLU A 48 7.32 -16.75 -12.34
N LEU A 49 8.19 -16.48 -11.36
CA LEU A 49 7.79 -15.80 -10.14
C LEU A 49 7.38 -14.35 -10.43
N ALA A 50 8.16 -13.63 -11.24
CA ALA A 50 7.87 -12.23 -11.62
C ALA A 50 6.53 -12.06 -12.35
N ARG A 51 6.09 -13.08 -13.10
CA ARG A 51 4.78 -13.09 -13.78
C ARG A 51 3.60 -13.35 -12.85
N ASN A 52 3.85 -13.76 -11.62
CA ASN A 52 2.82 -14.19 -10.66
C ASN A 52 2.83 -13.39 -9.36
N VAL A 53 3.59 -12.28 -9.29
CA VAL A 53 3.64 -11.43 -8.08
C VAL A 53 2.27 -10.85 -7.76
N GLY A 54 1.94 -10.76 -6.46
CA GLY A 54 0.64 -10.26 -6.01
C GLY A 54 0.58 -8.75 -5.86
N SER A 55 1.73 -8.08 -5.71
CA SER A 55 1.77 -6.65 -5.42
C SER A 55 3.01 -5.95 -5.96
N THR A 56 2.90 -4.64 -6.11
CA THR A 56 4.01 -3.78 -6.50
C THR A 56 4.08 -2.52 -5.64
N LEU A 57 5.31 -2.05 -5.38
CA LEU A 57 5.60 -0.88 -4.58
C LEU A 57 5.89 0.34 -5.47
N ASN A 58 5.36 1.50 -5.07
CA ASN A 58 5.67 2.82 -5.64
C ASN A 58 5.29 3.01 -7.14
N VAL A 59 4.34 2.25 -7.64
CA VAL A 59 3.68 2.56 -8.92
C VAL A 59 2.46 3.42 -8.62
N VAL A 60 2.54 4.71 -8.89
CA VAL A 60 1.45 5.67 -8.68
C VAL A 60 1.20 6.50 -9.94
N GLY A 61 -0.01 7.06 -10.03
CA GLY A 61 -0.48 7.79 -11.20
C GLY A 61 -1.42 6.95 -12.05
N ALA A 62 -2.67 7.40 -12.19
CA ALA A 62 -3.76 6.63 -12.79
C ALA A 62 -3.44 6.04 -14.18
N GLN A 63 -2.73 6.76 -15.02
CA GLN A 63 -2.33 6.27 -16.34
C GLN A 63 -1.30 5.15 -16.24
N ARG A 64 -0.26 5.33 -15.39
CA ARG A 64 0.80 4.35 -15.19
C ARG A 64 0.25 3.07 -14.56
N VAL A 65 -0.56 3.21 -13.51
CA VAL A 65 -1.22 2.07 -12.84
C VAL A 65 -2.05 1.27 -13.84
N ARG A 66 -2.88 1.93 -14.67
CA ARG A 66 -3.68 1.24 -15.70
C ARG A 66 -2.83 0.52 -16.73
N ALA A 67 -1.73 1.13 -17.17
CA ALA A 67 -0.84 0.53 -18.17
C ALA A 67 -0.16 -0.72 -17.60
N VAL A 68 0.41 -0.63 -16.39
CA VAL A 68 1.05 -1.76 -15.69
C VAL A 68 0.04 -2.88 -15.42
N GLN A 69 -1.13 -2.54 -14.89
CA GLN A 69 -2.17 -3.54 -14.59
C GLN A 69 -2.64 -4.27 -15.85
N LYS A 70 -2.88 -3.53 -16.93
CA LYS A 70 -3.28 -4.12 -18.22
C LYS A 70 -2.22 -5.09 -18.74
N ALA A 71 -0.96 -4.65 -18.83
CA ALA A 71 0.15 -5.47 -19.31
C ALA A 71 0.36 -6.72 -18.43
N TYR A 72 0.24 -6.58 -17.09
CA TYR A 72 0.31 -7.69 -16.16
C TYR A 72 -0.82 -8.71 -16.39
N LEU A 73 -2.07 -8.25 -16.48
CA LEU A 73 -3.22 -9.12 -16.67
C LEU A 73 -3.18 -9.84 -18.02
N GLU A 74 -2.66 -9.23 -19.08
CA GLU A 74 -2.52 -9.87 -20.39
C GLU A 74 -1.62 -11.11 -20.34
N ARG A 75 -0.60 -11.10 -19.47
CA ARG A 75 0.37 -12.20 -19.30
C ARG A 75 -0.03 -13.21 -18.23
N SER A 76 -0.80 -12.79 -17.22
CA SER A 76 -1.20 -13.64 -16.12
C SER A 76 -2.19 -14.72 -16.57
N ARG A 77 -1.93 -15.97 -16.20
CA ARG A 77 -2.79 -17.12 -16.50
C ARG A 77 -4.16 -16.98 -15.81
N HIS A 78 -4.17 -16.59 -14.56
CA HIS A 78 -5.38 -16.54 -13.72
C HIS A 78 -6.05 -15.17 -13.69
N LYS A 79 -5.45 -14.17 -14.32
CA LYS A 79 -5.98 -12.79 -14.38
C LYS A 79 -6.25 -12.17 -12.99
N ILE A 80 -5.44 -12.54 -12.00
CA ILE A 80 -5.50 -11.95 -10.66
C ILE A 80 -4.85 -10.56 -10.75
N PRO A 81 -5.55 -9.48 -10.35
CA PRO A 81 -4.99 -8.13 -10.42
C PRO A 81 -3.88 -7.91 -9.40
N LEU A 82 -2.89 -7.06 -9.76
CA LEU A 82 -1.88 -6.57 -8.82
C LEU A 82 -2.51 -5.64 -7.78
N LEU A 83 -2.00 -5.71 -6.55
CA LEU A 83 -2.16 -4.64 -5.56
C LEU A 83 -1.06 -3.59 -5.75
N PHE A 84 -1.44 -2.33 -5.85
CA PHE A 84 -0.52 -1.20 -5.91
C PHE A 84 -0.39 -0.58 -4.53
N MET A 85 0.83 -0.61 -3.99
CA MET A 85 1.12 -0.19 -2.62
C MET A 85 2.16 0.92 -2.62
N ALA A 86 2.10 1.81 -1.63
CA ALA A 86 3.08 2.89 -1.48
C ALA A 86 3.21 3.34 -0.02
N ASP A 87 4.35 3.93 0.34
CA ASP A 87 4.55 4.64 1.60
C ASP A 87 3.97 6.05 1.52
N ILE A 88 2.70 6.20 1.90
CA ILE A 88 2.00 7.48 1.90
C ILE A 88 1.77 7.87 3.37
N ILE A 89 2.70 8.67 3.92
CA ILE A 89 2.84 8.89 5.35
C ILE A 89 2.28 10.24 5.81
N TYR A 90 2.49 11.31 5.01
CA TYR A 90 2.11 12.68 5.38
C TYR A 90 1.48 13.46 4.22
N GLY A 91 0.55 12.81 3.53
CA GLY A 91 -0.15 13.34 2.37
C GLY A 91 0.35 12.75 1.07
N PHE A 92 -0.37 13.01 -0.02
CA PHE A 92 -0.03 12.52 -1.36
C PHE A 92 0.22 13.69 -2.31
N ARG A 93 -0.83 14.33 -2.87
CA ARG A 93 -0.69 15.59 -3.63
C ARG A 93 -0.71 16.79 -2.69
N THR A 94 -1.61 16.77 -1.72
CA THR A 94 -1.62 17.69 -0.60
C THR A 94 -0.63 17.19 0.44
N VAL A 95 0.43 17.95 0.68
CA VAL A 95 1.44 17.65 1.71
C VAL A 95 0.98 18.23 3.04
N PHE A 96 0.85 17.36 4.04
CA PHE A 96 0.51 17.73 5.40
C PHE A 96 1.77 17.79 6.29
N PRO A 97 1.68 18.36 7.50
CA PRO A 97 2.76 18.27 8.46
C PRO A 97 3.17 16.84 8.74
N ILE A 98 4.46 16.63 9.07
CA ILE A 98 4.96 15.29 9.43
C ILE A 98 4.21 14.72 10.63
N PRO A 99 4.11 13.39 10.78
CA PRO A 99 3.38 12.75 11.88
C PRO A 99 3.77 13.26 13.27
N LEU A 100 5.04 13.54 13.52
CA LEU A 100 5.50 14.12 14.77
C LEU A 100 4.85 15.49 15.08
N ALA A 101 4.74 16.35 14.07
CA ALA A 101 4.06 17.64 14.23
C ALA A 101 2.55 17.46 14.39
N LEU A 102 1.95 16.50 13.69
CA LEU A 102 0.53 16.16 13.87
C LEU A 102 0.25 15.61 15.27
N GLY A 103 1.16 14.82 15.85
CA GLY A 103 1.08 14.36 17.23
C GLY A 103 1.02 15.49 18.25
N CYS A 104 1.68 16.63 17.99
CA CYS A 104 1.62 17.83 18.84
C CYS A 104 0.26 18.54 18.80
N SER A 105 -0.65 18.19 17.90
CA SER A 105 -1.99 18.78 17.84
C SER A 105 -2.91 18.31 18.97
N PHE A 106 -2.67 17.15 19.54
CA PHE A 106 -3.55 16.46 20.49
C PHE A 106 -4.98 16.28 19.98
N ASP A 107 -5.17 16.23 18.65
CA ASP A 107 -6.46 16.12 17.98
C ASP A 107 -6.51 14.89 17.05
N PRO A 108 -6.95 13.71 17.54
CA PRO A 108 -7.11 12.51 16.70
C PRO A 108 -8.09 12.71 15.53
N GLN A 109 -9.11 13.57 15.70
CA GLN A 109 -10.08 13.83 14.64
C GLN A 109 -9.45 14.61 13.48
N LEU A 110 -8.50 15.50 13.78
CA LEU A 110 -7.71 16.17 12.74
C LEU A 110 -6.95 15.13 11.90
N LEU A 111 -6.27 14.17 12.55
CA LEU A 111 -5.52 13.12 11.84
C LEU A 111 -6.45 12.25 10.98
N GLU A 112 -7.64 11.89 11.47
CA GLU A 112 -8.64 11.15 10.70
C GLU A 112 -8.99 11.90 9.41
N ARG A 113 -9.34 13.19 9.49
CA ARG A 113 -9.68 14.02 8.31
C ARG A 113 -8.53 14.17 7.32
N LEU A 114 -7.29 14.33 7.80
CA LEU A 114 -6.12 14.42 6.93
C LEU A 114 -5.87 13.12 6.17
N CYS A 115 -6.07 11.98 6.82
CA CYS A 115 -5.96 10.66 6.20
C CYS A 115 -7.09 10.39 5.20
N GLU A 116 -8.31 10.90 5.41
CA GLU A 116 -9.38 10.87 4.42
C GLU A 116 -8.96 11.57 3.12
N VAL A 117 -8.51 12.82 3.21
CA VAL A 117 -8.07 13.58 2.03
C VAL A 117 -6.90 12.88 1.33
N THR A 118 -5.92 12.40 2.11
CA THR A 118 -4.78 11.66 1.58
C THR A 118 -5.23 10.41 0.83
N SER A 119 -6.20 9.68 1.39
CA SER A 119 -6.73 8.47 0.78
C SER A 119 -7.47 8.74 -0.53
N GLU A 120 -8.35 9.75 -0.55
CA GLU A 120 -9.08 10.15 -1.76
C GLU A 120 -8.13 10.49 -2.92
N GLU A 121 -7.09 11.28 -2.65
CA GLU A 121 -6.07 11.65 -3.64
C GLU A 121 -5.28 10.43 -4.13
N SER A 122 -4.91 9.53 -3.22
CA SER A 122 -4.11 8.35 -3.50
C SER A 122 -4.86 7.30 -4.30
N VAL A 123 -6.13 7.05 -3.95
CA VAL A 123 -7.03 6.14 -4.67
C VAL A 123 -7.30 6.67 -6.09
N ALA A 124 -7.50 7.98 -6.24
CA ALA A 124 -7.63 8.59 -7.57
C ALA A 124 -6.36 8.42 -8.42
N ALA A 125 -5.20 8.27 -7.80
CA ALA A 125 -3.92 7.96 -8.47
C ALA A 125 -3.67 6.46 -8.64
N GLY A 126 -4.55 5.59 -8.12
CA GLY A 126 -4.51 4.14 -8.30
C GLY A 126 -3.83 3.36 -7.16
N ALA A 127 -3.54 3.98 -6.02
CA ALA A 127 -3.05 3.27 -4.85
C ALA A 127 -4.17 2.44 -4.19
N HIS A 128 -3.85 1.23 -3.77
CA HIS A 128 -4.78 0.32 -3.08
C HIS A 128 -4.45 0.17 -1.60
N VAL A 129 -3.17 0.25 -1.24
CA VAL A 129 -2.67 0.06 0.14
C VAL A 129 -1.61 1.11 0.44
N THR A 130 -1.66 1.67 1.65
CA THR A 130 -0.58 2.48 2.21
C THR A 130 0.13 1.74 3.34
N PHE A 131 1.46 1.89 3.45
CA PHE A 131 2.24 1.45 4.62
C PHE A 131 2.24 2.54 5.71
N SER A 132 1.05 2.89 6.16
CA SER A 132 0.77 3.90 7.17
C SER A 132 -0.46 3.46 7.99
N PRO A 133 -0.57 3.86 9.28
CA PRO A 133 0.34 4.68 10.06
C PRO A 133 1.59 3.92 10.56
N MET A 134 2.66 4.69 10.82
CA MET A 134 3.78 4.20 11.61
C MET A 134 3.47 4.42 13.10
N VAL A 135 3.48 3.33 13.86
CA VAL A 135 3.08 3.32 15.29
C VAL A 135 4.24 3.04 16.24
N ASP A 136 5.46 3.05 15.71
CA ASP A 136 6.66 2.94 16.55
C ASP A 136 6.75 4.14 17.48
N LEU A 137 7.03 3.88 18.76
CA LEU A 137 7.18 4.93 19.76
C LEU A 137 8.58 5.54 19.70
N VAL A 138 8.65 6.86 19.73
CA VAL A 138 9.93 7.58 19.84
C VAL A 138 10.45 7.43 21.27
N ARG A 139 11.49 6.62 21.47
CA ARG A 139 12.18 6.44 22.74
C ARG A 139 13.48 7.22 22.84
N ASP A 140 14.09 7.50 21.69
CA ASP A 140 15.35 8.21 21.60
C ASP A 140 15.28 9.18 20.39
N ALA A 141 15.47 10.47 20.65
CA ALA A 141 15.43 11.51 19.63
C ALA A 141 16.53 11.40 18.56
N ARG A 142 17.56 10.58 18.79
CA ARG A 142 18.61 10.29 17.81
C ARG A 142 18.18 9.30 16.75
N TRP A 143 17.05 8.60 16.93
CA TRP A 143 16.52 7.68 15.94
C TRP A 143 16.11 8.44 14.66
N GLY A 144 16.68 8.05 13.51
CA GLY A 144 16.51 8.77 12.24
C GLY A 144 15.08 8.82 11.70
N ARG A 145 14.14 8.02 12.23
CA ARG A 145 12.74 7.97 11.81
C ARG A 145 11.76 8.60 12.81
N CYS A 146 12.25 9.37 13.79
CA CYS A 146 11.38 10.07 14.75
C CYS A 146 10.28 10.89 14.08
N LEU A 147 10.58 11.50 12.94
CA LEU A 147 9.64 12.36 12.21
C LEU A 147 8.40 11.63 11.66
N GLU A 148 8.48 10.30 11.49
CA GLU A 148 7.40 9.49 10.96
C GLU A 148 6.42 9.01 12.06
N SER A 149 6.79 9.12 13.33
CA SER A 149 5.95 8.76 14.48
C SER A 149 5.18 9.94 15.02
N THR A 150 4.05 9.69 15.66
CA THR A 150 3.26 10.71 16.35
C THR A 150 3.78 11.06 17.76
N GLY A 151 4.85 10.42 18.21
CA GLY A 151 5.53 10.77 19.46
C GLY A 151 5.88 9.58 20.36
N GLU A 152 6.07 9.87 21.66
CA GLU A 152 6.58 8.93 22.66
C GLU A 152 5.50 8.30 23.53
N ASP A 153 4.29 8.88 23.57
CA ASP A 153 3.22 8.41 24.43
C ASP A 153 2.43 7.26 23.79
N PRO A 154 2.40 6.06 24.41
CA PRO A 154 1.74 4.91 23.82
C PRO A 154 0.21 5.05 23.76
N TYR A 155 -0.41 5.77 24.70
CA TYR A 155 -1.84 6.00 24.71
C TYR A 155 -2.26 6.92 23.57
N MET A 156 -1.60 8.08 23.45
CA MET A 156 -1.88 9.01 22.33
C MET A 156 -1.58 8.36 20.98
N ASN A 157 -0.47 7.63 20.86
CA ASN A 157 -0.12 6.94 19.63
C ASN A 157 -1.21 5.91 19.23
N SER A 158 -1.80 5.20 20.20
CA SER A 158 -2.89 4.26 19.93
C SER A 158 -4.16 4.95 19.43
N LEU A 159 -4.51 6.12 19.96
CA LEU A 159 -5.64 6.92 19.51
C LEU A 159 -5.41 7.45 18.09
N TYR A 160 -4.20 7.95 17.81
CA TYR A 160 -3.82 8.42 16.48
C TYR A 160 -3.82 7.30 15.45
N ALA A 161 -3.27 6.13 15.80
CA ALA A 161 -3.28 4.97 14.91
C ALA A 161 -4.71 4.58 14.51
N ALA A 162 -5.62 4.51 15.47
CA ALA A 162 -7.02 4.19 15.20
C ALA A 162 -7.70 5.25 14.31
N ALA A 163 -7.45 6.54 14.58
CA ALA A 163 -8.00 7.63 13.79
C ALA A 163 -7.46 7.63 12.34
N MET A 164 -6.14 7.46 12.17
CA MET A 164 -5.50 7.40 10.87
C MET A 164 -6.01 6.22 10.03
N VAL A 165 -6.12 5.02 10.62
CA VAL A 165 -6.68 3.84 9.95
C VAL A 165 -8.11 4.11 9.49
N LYS A 166 -8.96 4.69 10.35
CA LYS A 166 -10.34 5.06 9.97
C LYS A 166 -10.36 6.02 8.80
N GLY A 167 -9.51 7.05 8.84
CA GLY A 167 -9.40 8.03 7.76
C GLY A 167 -8.97 7.40 6.44
N PHE A 168 -7.90 6.62 6.42
CA PHE A 168 -7.43 5.94 5.22
C PHE A 168 -8.46 4.98 4.64
N GLN A 169 -9.20 4.26 5.48
CA GLN A 169 -10.15 3.23 5.04
C GLN A 169 -11.57 3.74 4.81
N LYS A 170 -11.84 5.02 4.97
CA LYS A 170 -13.16 5.60 4.74
C LYS A 170 -13.59 5.41 3.28
N GLY A 171 -14.72 4.72 3.08
CA GLY A 171 -15.23 4.37 1.75
C GLY A 171 -14.51 3.19 1.08
N LEU A 172 -13.67 2.46 1.80
CA LEU A 172 -13.08 1.21 1.28
C LEU A 172 -14.19 0.16 1.07
N GLY A 173 -14.20 -0.45 -0.12
CA GLY A 173 -15.22 -1.46 -0.48
C GLY A 173 -16.54 -0.91 -1.01
N GLU A 174 -16.69 0.39 -1.13
CA GLU A 174 -17.82 1.03 -1.79
C GLU A 174 -17.77 0.89 -3.32
N ALA A 175 -18.88 1.12 -4.01
CA ALA A 175 -18.96 1.05 -5.47
C ALA A 175 -18.06 2.07 -6.18
N LYS A 176 -17.74 3.19 -5.50
CA LYS A 176 -16.72 4.16 -5.87
C LYS A 176 -15.76 4.31 -4.70
N PRO A 177 -14.75 3.45 -4.60
CA PRO A 177 -13.87 3.48 -3.45
C PRO A 177 -13.13 4.82 -3.38
N ALA A 178 -13.20 5.46 -2.21
CA ALA A 178 -12.41 6.63 -1.85
C ALA A 178 -11.34 6.28 -0.81
N GLY A 179 -11.49 5.12 -0.17
CA GLY A 179 -10.59 4.60 0.86
C GLY A 179 -9.60 3.57 0.32
N MET A 180 -8.40 3.54 0.87
CA MET A 180 -7.37 2.53 0.64
C MET A 180 -7.10 1.72 1.90
N ALA A 181 -6.63 0.49 1.75
CA ALA A 181 -6.25 -0.33 2.89
C ALA A 181 -5.03 0.28 3.61
N SER A 182 -5.06 0.21 4.92
CA SER A 182 -3.99 0.71 5.81
C SER A 182 -3.17 -0.46 6.34
N CYS A 183 -1.85 -0.38 6.22
CA CYS A 183 -0.90 -1.33 6.80
C CYS A 183 -0.13 -0.65 7.90
N VAL A 184 -0.52 -0.94 9.14
CA VAL A 184 0.14 -0.41 10.33
C VAL A 184 1.55 -1.00 10.45
N LYS A 185 2.55 -0.17 10.73
CA LYS A 185 3.96 -0.58 10.81
C LYS A 185 4.67 0.03 12.03
N HIS A 186 5.75 -0.59 12.52
CA HIS A 186 6.35 -1.86 12.15
C HIS A 186 6.14 -2.88 13.27
N PHE A 187 5.84 -4.10 12.86
CA PHE A 187 5.66 -5.21 13.81
C PHE A 187 6.82 -6.19 13.70
#